data_6157d5057e3a51c1bef34b6e4d6df4ab
#
_entry.id   6157d5057e3a51c1bef34b6e4d6df4ab
#
_cell.length_a   1.000
_cell.length_b   1.000
_cell.length_c   1.000
_cell.angle_alpha   90.00
_cell.angle_beta   90.00
_cell.angle_gamma   90.00
#
_symmetry.space_group_name_H-M   'P 1'
#
loop_
_entity.id
_entity.type
_entity.pdbx_description
1 polymer ?
#
loop_
_entity_poly.entity_id
_entity_poly.type
_entity_poly.pdbx_seq_one_letter_code
_entity_poly.pdbx_strand_id
1 'polypeptide(L)'
;TQVAFVLNDASAVSGARIYYSKKAPFNISEAGLFGASKVDGTTVTATGSLPLAAGDNYFWLVGDVSTTAAVGSAITAQCTSVKIGGEEKITSPVASTVTVGNELNMPSAGTFAIGASGLNFYDDGGKDGKISSKFEGVVTFKPTTPGKVVQIDFTKVELYESAYGSDSYNDKVKVYNGTTVSDANLNAQVMNGKPVVLRSSAADGSLTVWMKSVTGDYYRGKGFEAFVSEYSPAPMTVKTVTTAQVADNTSTAGSTDQPILSVCVKTENTEAVNATKLTFETEGTTDINHLQKATVYYTAKSSTFATATNLGEAVQYQIGRA
;
A
#
# COMPACT_ATOMS: atom_id res chain seq x y z
N THR A 1 39.63 -7.30 -20.88
CA THR A 1 38.91 -8.19 -19.96
C THR A 1 37.41 -8.01 -20.14
N GLN A 2 36.68 -9.10 -20.17
CA GLN A 2 35.22 -9.12 -20.16
C GLN A 2 34.76 -10.06 -19.05
N VAL A 3 33.72 -9.69 -18.33
CA VAL A 3 33.12 -10.54 -17.30
C VAL A 3 31.60 -10.58 -17.53
N ALA A 4 31.03 -11.78 -17.49
CA ALA A 4 29.61 -11.99 -17.65
C ALA A 4 29.04 -12.82 -16.50
N PHE A 5 27.86 -12.42 -16.04
CA PHE A 5 27.05 -13.11 -15.04
C PHE A 5 25.65 -13.37 -15.60
N VAL A 6 25.02 -14.42 -15.14
CA VAL A 6 23.60 -14.71 -15.42
C VAL A 6 22.83 -14.66 -14.10
N LEU A 7 21.68 -13.99 -14.13
CA LEU A 7 20.70 -13.93 -13.03
C LEU A 7 19.60 -14.96 -13.29
N ASN A 8 19.02 -15.53 -12.22
CA ASN A 8 17.83 -16.38 -12.35
C ASN A 8 16.58 -15.56 -12.70
N ASP A 9 16.52 -14.30 -12.20
CA ASP A 9 15.41 -13.39 -12.44
C ASP A 9 15.94 -11.95 -12.56
N ALA A 10 15.93 -11.41 -13.78
CA ALA A 10 16.35 -10.03 -14.02
C ALA A 10 15.31 -9.00 -13.57
N SER A 11 14.03 -9.36 -13.42
CA SER A 11 12.99 -8.45 -12.97
C SER A 11 13.12 -8.08 -11.49
N ALA A 12 13.78 -8.93 -10.71
CA ALA A 12 14.09 -8.66 -9.31
C ALA A 12 15.22 -7.63 -9.11
N VAL A 13 15.89 -7.20 -10.21
CA VAL A 13 17.03 -6.28 -10.16
C VAL A 13 16.73 -5.07 -11.05
N SER A 14 16.72 -3.87 -10.50
CA SER A 14 16.47 -2.62 -11.23
C SER A 14 17.71 -2.06 -11.92
N GLY A 15 18.89 -2.53 -11.53
CA GLY A 15 20.18 -2.17 -12.13
C GLY A 15 21.27 -3.14 -11.70
N ALA A 16 22.26 -3.36 -12.55
CA ALA A 16 23.39 -4.21 -12.23
C ALA A 16 24.71 -3.61 -12.73
N ARG A 17 25.74 -3.71 -11.91
CA ARG A 17 27.08 -3.17 -12.16
C ARG A 17 28.13 -4.18 -11.78
N ILE A 18 29.27 -4.17 -12.46
CA ILE A 18 30.41 -5.02 -12.12
C ILE A 18 31.51 -4.13 -11.56
N TYR A 19 32.00 -4.47 -10.38
CA TYR A 19 33.11 -3.80 -9.72
C TYR A 19 34.35 -4.69 -9.70
N TYR A 20 35.50 -4.06 -9.64
CA TYR A 20 36.79 -4.71 -9.46
C TYR A 20 37.44 -4.28 -8.15
N SER A 21 38.02 -5.22 -7.43
CA SER A 21 38.86 -4.94 -6.26
C SER A 21 40.02 -5.92 -6.16
N LYS A 22 41.09 -5.51 -5.43
CA LYS A 22 42.24 -6.35 -5.10
C LYS A 22 42.08 -7.04 -3.74
N LYS A 23 40.98 -6.84 -3.06
CA LYS A 23 40.70 -7.35 -1.71
C LYS A 23 39.32 -7.98 -1.63
N ALA A 24 39.17 -8.93 -0.74
CA ALA A 24 37.94 -9.43 -0.20
C ALA A 24 37.91 -9.18 1.32
N PRO A 25 36.75 -8.98 1.97
CA PRO A 25 35.41 -8.92 1.37
C PRO A 25 35.17 -7.65 0.54
N PHE A 26 34.01 -7.63 -0.20
CA PHE A 26 33.61 -6.47 -1.00
C PHE A 26 33.40 -5.22 -0.15
N ASN A 27 34.02 -4.12 -0.60
CA ASN A 27 33.78 -2.79 -0.05
C ASN A 27 33.66 -1.81 -1.22
N ILE A 28 32.48 -1.21 -1.39
CA ILE A 28 32.18 -0.33 -2.51
C ILE A 28 33.04 0.93 -2.54
N SER A 29 33.49 1.42 -1.37
CA SER A 29 34.37 2.59 -1.27
C SER A 29 35.81 2.31 -1.73
N GLU A 30 36.23 1.05 -1.74
CA GLU A 30 37.57 0.60 -2.13
C GLU A 30 37.59 -0.06 -3.52
N ALA A 31 36.44 -0.39 -4.08
CA ALA A 31 36.27 -1.04 -5.37
C ALA A 31 36.06 -0.01 -6.49
N GLY A 32 36.67 -0.27 -7.63
CA GLY A 32 36.44 0.52 -8.85
C GLY A 32 35.38 -0.09 -9.76
N LEU A 33 34.54 0.73 -10.37
CA LEU A 33 33.58 0.27 -11.38
C LEU A 33 34.37 -0.32 -12.58
N PHE A 34 34.04 -1.56 -12.95
CA PHE A 34 34.68 -2.23 -14.08
C PHE A 34 33.88 -2.05 -15.37
N GLY A 35 34.30 -1.07 -16.17
CA GLY A 35 33.68 -0.81 -17.46
C GLY A 35 32.19 -0.40 -17.39
N ALA A 36 31.56 -0.32 -18.55
CA ALA A 36 30.11 -0.14 -18.66
C ALA A 36 29.42 -1.52 -18.63
N SER A 37 28.49 -1.70 -17.71
CA SER A 37 27.70 -2.92 -17.64
C SER A 37 26.52 -2.83 -18.62
N LYS A 38 26.28 -3.92 -19.35
CA LYS A 38 25.11 -4.13 -20.19
C LYS A 38 24.27 -5.25 -19.59
N VAL A 39 23.00 -5.01 -19.40
CA VAL A 39 22.01 -6.03 -19.04
C VAL A 39 21.25 -6.41 -20.29
N ASP A 40 21.21 -7.70 -20.61
CA ASP A 40 20.51 -8.26 -21.77
C ASP A 40 19.75 -9.53 -21.33
N GLY A 41 18.44 -9.37 -21.17
CA GLY A 41 17.63 -10.41 -20.50
C GLY A 41 18.18 -10.67 -19.10
N THR A 42 18.56 -11.92 -18.82
CA THR A 42 19.15 -12.33 -17.54
C THR A 42 20.67 -12.17 -17.47
N THR A 43 21.31 -11.79 -18.57
CA THR A 43 22.78 -11.71 -18.64
C THR A 43 23.27 -10.28 -18.34
N VAL A 44 24.23 -10.18 -17.45
CA VAL A 44 24.95 -8.93 -17.12
C VAL A 44 26.39 -9.07 -17.58
N THR A 45 26.80 -8.22 -18.51
CA THR A 45 28.16 -8.24 -19.09
C THR A 45 28.82 -6.88 -18.89
N ALA A 46 30.09 -6.87 -18.48
CA ALA A 46 30.92 -5.69 -18.57
C ALA A 46 32.22 -5.99 -19.32
N THR A 47 32.65 -5.00 -20.12
CA THR A 47 33.93 -5.03 -20.83
C THR A 47 34.76 -3.83 -20.41
N GLY A 48 35.99 -4.06 -20.03
CA GLY A 48 36.89 -3.03 -19.60
C GLY A 48 38.35 -3.37 -19.89
N SER A 49 39.19 -2.35 -19.85
CA SER A 49 40.64 -2.50 -19.90
C SER A 49 41.21 -2.24 -18.51
N LEU A 50 41.67 -3.29 -17.86
CA LEU A 50 42.22 -3.22 -16.51
C LEU A 50 43.47 -4.09 -16.43
N PRO A 51 44.64 -3.56 -16.02
CA PRO A 51 45.80 -4.36 -15.71
C PRO A 51 45.54 -5.14 -14.42
N LEU A 52 45.53 -6.47 -14.51
CA LEU A 52 45.42 -7.31 -13.33
C LEU A 52 46.69 -7.23 -12.50
N ALA A 53 46.52 -7.25 -11.17
CA ALA A 53 47.63 -7.30 -10.26
C ALA A 53 48.18 -8.74 -10.12
N ALA A 54 49.41 -8.90 -9.68
CA ALA A 54 49.87 -10.19 -9.23
C ALA A 54 49.09 -10.65 -7.98
N GLY A 55 48.67 -11.91 -7.92
CA GLY A 55 47.84 -12.48 -6.87
C GLY A 55 46.31 -12.38 -7.22
N ASP A 56 45.51 -12.30 -6.19
CA ASP A 56 44.06 -12.37 -6.33
C ASP A 56 43.44 -11.09 -6.91
N ASN A 57 42.51 -11.26 -7.80
CA ASN A 57 41.72 -10.19 -8.46
C ASN A 57 40.25 -10.54 -8.41
N TYR A 58 39.44 -9.67 -7.84
CA TYR A 58 38.04 -9.93 -7.57
C TYR A 58 37.15 -9.08 -8.47
N PHE A 59 36.17 -9.71 -9.13
CA PHE A 59 35.09 -9.07 -9.85
C PHE A 59 33.78 -9.34 -9.12
N TRP A 60 33.06 -8.28 -8.80
CA TRP A 60 31.84 -8.33 -8.00
C TRP A 60 30.66 -7.88 -8.85
N LEU A 61 29.63 -8.72 -8.95
CA LEU A 61 28.33 -8.30 -9.46
C LEU A 61 27.58 -7.60 -8.32
N VAL A 62 27.19 -6.36 -8.54
CA VAL A 62 26.40 -5.55 -7.61
C VAL A 62 25.09 -5.21 -8.30
N GLY A 63 23.97 -5.58 -7.71
CA GLY A 63 22.63 -5.32 -8.20
C GLY A 63 21.87 -4.38 -7.28
N ASP A 64 21.07 -3.49 -7.87
CA ASP A 64 20.05 -2.73 -7.15
C ASP A 64 18.78 -3.57 -7.16
N VAL A 65 18.32 -4.00 -5.98
CA VAL A 65 17.10 -4.82 -5.87
C VAL A 65 15.89 -4.00 -6.31
N SER A 66 15.05 -4.56 -7.16
CA SER A 66 13.82 -3.91 -7.63
C SER A 66 12.86 -3.66 -6.48
N THR A 67 12.23 -2.50 -6.44
CA THR A 67 11.16 -2.20 -5.46
C THR A 67 9.92 -3.08 -5.65
N THR A 68 9.83 -3.79 -6.76
CA THR A 68 8.76 -4.75 -7.07
C THR A 68 9.17 -6.21 -6.79
N ALA A 69 10.41 -6.45 -6.36
CA ALA A 69 10.88 -7.79 -6.00
C ALA A 69 10.11 -8.30 -4.77
N ALA A 70 9.57 -9.50 -4.87
CA ALA A 70 8.80 -10.08 -3.78
C ALA A 70 9.68 -10.45 -2.60
N VAL A 71 9.27 -10.07 -1.39
CA VAL A 71 9.93 -10.46 -0.15
C VAL A 71 10.03 -11.98 -0.04
N GLY A 72 11.20 -12.48 0.35
CA GLY A 72 11.50 -13.91 0.42
C GLY A 72 11.90 -14.53 -0.92
N SER A 73 11.82 -13.80 -2.04
CA SER A 73 12.32 -14.31 -3.32
C SER A 73 13.84 -14.37 -3.34
N ALA A 74 14.39 -15.34 -4.05
CA ALA A 74 15.83 -15.55 -4.18
C ALA A 74 16.35 -14.94 -5.48
N ILE A 75 17.32 -14.05 -5.39
CA ILE A 75 18.11 -13.56 -6.52
C ILE A 75 19.39 -14.38 -6.58
N THR A 76 19.51 -15.24 -7.56
CA THR A 76 20.69 -16.09 -7.77
C THR A 76 21.49 -15.57 -8.95
N ALA A 77 22.78 -15.41 -8.78
CA ALA A 77 23.70 -15.01 -9.82
C ALA A 77 24.81 -16.04 -9.98
N GLN A 78 25.26 -16.24 -11.21
CA GLN A 78 26.35 -17.14 -11.56
C GLN A 78 27.27 -16.45 -12.56
N CYS A 79 28.59 -16.46 -12.30
CA CYS A 79 29.56 -16.01 -13.30
C CYS A 79 29.65 -17.05 -14.42
N THR A 80 29.38 -16.65 -15.63
CA THR A 80 29.34 -17.59 -16.80
C THR A 80 30.53 -17.43 -17.73
N SER A 81 31.21 -16.28 -17.72
CA SER A 81 32.36 -16.05 -18.58
C SER A 81 33.31 -15.00 -17.98
N VAL A 82 34.60 -15.30 -18.03
CA VAL A 82 35.66 -14.33 -17.79
C VAL A 82 36.66 -14.45 -18.95
N LYS A 83 36.83 -13.37 -19.74
CA LYS A 83 37.79 -13.29 -20.83
C LYS A 83 38.94 -12.37 -20.48
N ILE A 84 40.16 -12.91 -20.56
CA ILE A 84 41.41 -12.21 -20.28
C ILE A 84 42.35 -12.39 -21.46
N GLY A 85 42.79 -11.29 -22.07
CA GLY A 85 43.66 -11.38 -23.27
C GLY A 85 42.98 -12.04 -24.49
N GLY A 86 41.65 -12.02 -24.53
CA GLY A 86 40.87 -12.66 -25.60
C GLY A 86 40.49 -14.12 -25.35
N GLU A 87 41.08 -14.75 -24.31
CA GLU A 87 40.80 -16.15 -23.98
C GLU A 87 39.76 -16.25 -22.84
N GLU A 88 38.86 -17.21 -22.96
CA GLU A 88 37.89 -17.53 -21.91
C GLU A 88 38.52 -18.44 -20.85
N LYS A 89 38.33 -18.06 -19.58
CA LYS A 89 39.02 -18.65 -18.41
C LYS A 89 38.05 -19.11 -17.32
N ILE A 90 36.86 -19.53 -17.64
CA ILE A 90 35.96 -20.10 -16.64
C ILE A 90 36.19 -21.60 -16.50
N THR A 91 36.34 -22.06 -15.26
CA THR A 91 36.60 -23.47 -14.98
C THR A 91 35.46 -24.13 -14.19
N SER A 92 34.78 -23.44 -13.30
CA SER A 92 33.70 -23.99 -12.48
C SER A 92 32.82 -22.86 -11.96
N PRO A 93 31.71 -22.60 -12.62
CA PRO A 93 30.81 -21.53 -12.18
C PRO A 93 30.12 -21.92 -10.86
N VAL A 94 30.20 -21.04 -9.87
CA VAL A 94 29.50 -21.17 -8.59
C VAL A 94 28.38 -20.14 -8.56
N ALA A 95 27.17 -20.60 -8.23
CA ALA A 95 26.05 -19.72 -8.02
C ALA A 95 26.09 -19.11 -6.60
N SER A 96 25.74 -17.85 -6.51
CA SER A 96 25.53 -17.16 -5.24
C SER A 96 24.10 -16.67 -5.19
N THR A 97 23.46 -16.78 -4.03
CA THR A 97 22.07 -16.41 -3.82
C THR A 97 21.94 -15.37 -2.72
N VAL A 98 21.16 -14.32 -3.01
CA VAL A 98 20.71 -13.32 -2.05
C VAL A 98 19.20 -13.40 -1.95
N THR A 99 18.69 -13.44 -0.74
CA THR A 99 17.24 -13.43 -0.50
C THR A 99 16.76 -11.99 -0.29
N VAL A 100 15.68 -11.62 -0.95
CA VAL A 100 15.03 -10.32 -0.73
C VAL A 100 14.51 -10.28 0.70
N GLY A 101 15.06 -9.39 1.51
CA GLY A 101 14.73 -9.27 2.94
C GLY A 101 13.30 -8.80 3.16
N ASN A 102 12.84 -9.01 4.38
CA ASN A 102 11.52 -8.57 4.84
C ASN A 102 11.59 -7.31 5.71
N GLU A 103 12.65 -6.53 5.60
CA GLU A 103 12.83 -5.28 6.33
C GLU A 103 13.07 -4.12 5.36
N LEU A 104 12.39 -3.01 5.61
CA LEU A 104 12.52 -1.78 4.86
C LEU A 104 12.66 -0.61 5.83
N ASN A 105 13.78 0.10 5.77
CA ASN A 105 13.89 1.42 6.33
C ASN A 105 13.33 2.43 5.32
N MET A 106 12.54 3.37 5.79
CA MET A 106 11.85 4.34 4.92
C MET A 106 12.83 5.14 4.07
N PRO A 107 12.85 4.98 2.74
CA PRO A 107 13.62 5.85 1.86
C PRO A 107 12.91 7.18 1.66
N SER A 108 13.58 8.16 1.07
CA SER A 108 12.98 9.45 0.73
C SER A 108 11.83 9.34 -0.28
N ALA A 109 11.87 8.32 -1.14
CA ALA A 109 10.78 7.99 -2.07
C ALA A 109 10.86 6.51 -2.50
N GLY A 110 9.70 5.91 -2.80
CA GLY A 110 9.66 4.56 -3.36
C GLY A 110 8.26 3.99 -3.48
N THR A 111 8.12 2.98 -4.34
CA THR A 111 6.90 2.15 -4.44
C THR A 111 7.31 0.70 -4.29
N PHE A 112 6.68 0.00 -3.36
CA PHE A 112 7.03 -1.37 -2.98
C PHE A 112 5.84 -2.30 -3.14
N ALA A 113 6.09 -3.45 -3.75
CA ALA A 113 5.11 -4.52 -3.87
C ALA A 113 5.08 -5.33 -2.57
N ILE A 114 3.87 -5.56 -2.04
CA ILE A 114 3.66 -6.34 -0.82
C ILE A 114 2.96 -7.64 -1.20
N GLY A 115 3.64 -8.75 -0.91
CA GLY A 115 3.10 -10.10 -1.05
C GLY A 115 2.62 -10.70 0.27
N ALA A 116 2.30 -11.99 0.24
CA ALA A 116 1.75 -12.72 1.39
C ALA A 116 2.66 -12.75 2.63
N SER A 117 3.99 -12.68 2.44
CA SER A 117 4.97 -12.72 3.54
C SER A 117 4.99 -11.45 4.38
N GLY A 118 4.50 -10.34 3.83
CA GLY A 118 4.58 -9.02 4.47
C GLY A 118 6.00 -8.47 4.57
N LEU A 119 6.11 -7.28 5.20
CA LEU A 119 7.34 -6.51 5.31
C LEU A 119 7.38 -5.78 6.66
N ASN A 120 8.49 -5.89 7.40
CA ASN A 120 8.75 -5.01 8.53
C ASN A 120 9.18 -3.64 8.00
N PHE A 121 8.51 -2.60 8.40
CA PHE A 121 8.70 -1.25 7.93
C PHE A 121 9.05 -0.32 9.09
N TYR A 122 10.15 0.37 8.95
CA TYR A 122 10.69 1.28 9.93
C TYR A 122 10.81 2.68 9.36
N ASP A 123 10.94 3.69 10.20
CA ASP A 123 11.41 5.01 9.77
C ASP A 123 12.80 4.93 9.12
N ASP A 124 13.34 6.06 8.70
CA ASP A 124 14.63 6.13 7.99
C ASP A 124 15.83 5.74 8.86
N GLY A 125 15.73 5.83 10.19
CA GLY A 125 16.75 5.38 11.12
C GLY A 125 16.75 3.87 11.33
N GLY A 126 15.71 3.17 10.91
CA GLY A 126 15.57 1.73 11.07
C GLY A 126 15.26 1.30 12.49
N LYS A 127 15.21 -0.01 12.71
CA LYS A 127 14.73 -0.63 13.95
C LYS A 127 15.37 -0.11 15.24
N ASP A 128 16.67 0.14 15.22
CA ASP A 128 17.45 0.52 16.41
C ASP A 128 17.99 1.96 16.35
N GLY A 129 17.70 2.67 15.26
CA GLY A 129 18.17 4.02 15.03
C GLY A 129 17.20 5.09 15.53
N LYS A 130 17.49 6.32 15.20
CA LYS A 130 16.61 7.47 15.40
C LYS A 130 16.31 8.08 14.05
N ILE A 131 15.14 8.65 13.93
CA ILE A 131 14.76 9.44 12.75
C ILE A 131 15.86 10.45 12.42
N SER A 132 16.27 10.55 11.17
CA SER A 132 17.23 11.55 10.73
C SER A 132 16.67 12.97 10.83
N SER A 133 17.54 13.93 11.11
CA SER A 133 17.17 15.36 11.13
C SER A 133 16.72 15.81 9.74
N LYS A 134 15.60 16.52 9.68
CA LYS A 134 15.02 17.05 8.43
C LYS A 134 14.68 15.98 7.39
N PHE A 135 14.45 14.76 7.81
CA PHE A 135 14.00 13.73 6.89
C PHE A 135 12.59 14.06 6.38
N GLU A 136 12.39 13.86 5.11
CA GLU A 136 11.06 13.84 4.49
C GLU A 136 11.03 12.70 3.48
N GLY A 137 10.02 11.83 3.60
CA GLY A 137 9.90 10.66 2.75
C GLY A 137 8.46 10.35 2.38
N VAL A 138 8.30 9.75 1.19
CA VAL A 138 7.02 9.26 0.66
C VAL A 138 7.20 7.85 0.13
N VAL A 139 6.51 6.90 0.72
CA VAL A 139 6.57 5.48 0.33
C VAL A 139 5.18 4.96 0.05
N THR A 140 5.00 4.36 -1.12
CA THR A 140 3.76 3.71 -1.51
C THR A 140 3.91 2.19 -1.47
N PHE A 141 2.97 1.52 -0.83
CA PHE A 141 2.83 0.07 -0.83
C PHE A 141 1.67 -0.36 -1.71
N LYS A 142 1.90 -1.39 -2.55
CA LYS A 142 0.89 -1.96 -3.44
C LYS A 142 0.74 -3.46 -3.21
N PRO A 143 -0.48 -3.99 -3.13
CA PRO A 143 -0.66 -5.44 -3.02
C PRO A 143 -0.27 -6.13 -4.32
N THR A 144 0.30 -7.32 -4.25
CA THR A 144 0.62 -8.16 -5.41
C THR A 144 -0.55 -9.05 -5.81
N THR A 145 -1.41 -9.39 -4.87
CA THR A 145 -2.56 -10.27 -5.10
C THR A 145 -3.80 -9.45 -5.50
N PRO A 146 -4.40 -9.71 -6.66
CA PRO A 146 -5.63 -9.03 -7.08
C PRO A 146 -6.75 -9.15 -6.03
N GLY A 147 -7.46 -8.06 -5.79
CA GLY A 147 -8.58 -7.99 -4.84
C GLY A 147 -8.16 -7.88 -3.37
N LYS A 148 -6.87 -7.92 -3.07
CA LYS A 148 -6.37 -7.58 -1.74
C LYS A 148 -6.02 -6.11 -1.63
N VAL A 149 -5.93 -5.65 -0.39
CA VAL A 149 -5.52 -4.29 -0.06
C VAL A 149 -4.32 -4.31 0.88
N VAL A 150 -3.56 -3.24 0.91
CA VAL A 150 -2.47 -3.07 1.88
C VAL A 150 -3.03 -2.78 3.25
N GLN A 151 -2.50 -3.48 4.25
CA GLN A 151 -2.66 -3.19 5.67
C GLN A 151 -1.31 -2.81 6.25
N ILE A 152 -1.28 -1.75 7.07
CA ILE A 152 -0.11 -1.35 7.85
C ILE A 152 -0.50 -1.41 9.33
N ASP A 153 0.23 -2.20 10.10
CA ASP A 153 0.09 -2.31 11.55
C ASP A 153 1.27 -1.56 12.19
N PHE A 154 1.05 -0.35 12.67
CA PHE A 154 2.03 0.39 13.45
C PHE A 154 2.05 -0.15 14.88
N THR A 155 3.01 -1.01 15.18
CA THR A 155 3.14 -1.69 16.47
C THR A 155 3.81 -0.83 17.52
N LYS A 156 4.67 0.11 17.08
CA LYS A 156 5.36 1.07 17.95
C LYS A 156 5.46 2.41 17.26
N VAL A 157 5.20 3.48 18.01
CA VAL A 157 5.23 4.85 17.51
C VAL A 157 5.84 5.74 18.59
N GLU A 158 7.07 6.23 18.38
CA GLU A 158 7.82 7.10 19.29
C GLU A 158 8.29 8.36 18.54
N LEU A 159 7.32 9.19 18.14
CA LEU A 159 7.55 10.45 17.43
C LEU A 159 7.87 11.57 18.42
N TYR A 160 8.67 12.54 17.99
CA TYR A 160 8.89 13.73 18.79
C TYR A 160 7.67 14.66 18.73
N GLU A 161 7.23 15.08 19.89
CA GLU A 161 6.20 16.12 20.06
C GLU A 161 6.75 17.25 20.91
N SER A 162 6.60 18.48 20.43
CA SER A 162 7.06 19.67 21.13
C SER A 162 6.22 19.96 22.38
N ALA A 163 6.86 20.12 23.51
CA ALA A 163 6.20 20.52 24.77
C ALA A 163 5.56 21.93 24.69
N TYR A 164 5.92 22.73 23.70
CA TYR A 164 5.39 24.10 23.52
C TYR A 164 4.14 24.14 22.63
N GLY A 165 3.58 22.98 22.26
CA GLY A 165 2.32 22.90 21.52
C GLY A 165 2.36 23.42 20.07
N SER A 166 3.55 23.71 19.53
CA SER A 166 3.69 24.13 18.15
C SER A 166 3.76 22.92 17.23
N ASP A 167 2.74 22.75 16.40
CA ASP A 167 2.64 21.67 15.42
C ASP A 167 3.78 21.66 14.38
N SER A 168 4.44 22.80 14.17
CA SER A 168 5.58 22.93 13.26
C SER A 168 6.87 22.26 13.75
N TYR A 169 6.93 21.92 15.04
CA TYR A 169 8.08 21.26 15.67
C TYR A 169 7.83 19.78 15.99
N ASN A 170 6.75 19.20 15.49
CA ASN A 170 6.43 17.79 15.71
C ASN A 170 6.83 16.93 14.52
N ASP A 171 7.35 15.72 14.80
CA ASP A 171 7.45 14.69 13.78
C ASP A 171 6.04 14.30 13.33
N LYS A 172 5.88 14.06 12.04
CA LYS A 172 4.58 13.73 11.45
C LYS A 172 4.68 12.48 10.61
N VAL A 173 3.73 11.57 10.83
CA VAL A 173 3.50 10.43 9.95
C VAL A 173 2.03 10.45 9.56
N LYS A 174 1.77 10.46 8.26
CA LYS A 174 0.43 10.40 7.68
C LYS A 174 0.33 9.25 6.69
N VAL A 175 -0.81 8.60 6.67
CA VAL A 175 -1.10 7.51 5.73
C VAL A 175 -2.24 7.94 4.83
N TYR A 176 -2.11 7.67 3.54
CA TYR A 176 -3.06 8.07 2.51
C TYR A 176 -3.54 6.84 1.73
N ASN A 177 -4.81 6.84 1.35
CA ASN A 177 -5.36 5.84 0.44
C ASN A 177 -4.88 6.12 -0.99
N GLY A 178 -4.45 5.07 -1.69
CA GLY A 178 -3.94 5.20 -3.04
C GLY A 178 -2.49 5.70 -3.10
N THR A 179 -2.10 6.24 -4.24
CA THR A 179 -0.72 6.63 -4.55
C THR A 179 -0.45 8.14 -4.41
N THR A 180 -1.47 8.92 -4.05
CA THR A 180 -1.38 10.38 -4.02
C THR A 180 -1.47 10.93 -2.60
N VAL A 181 -0.50 11.74 -2.23
CA VAL A 181 -0.49 12.51 -0.97
C VAL A 181 -1.38 13.73 -1.14
N SER A 182 -2.58 13.70 -0.58
CA SER A 182 -3.54 14.82 -0.56
C SER A 182 -4.50 14.68 0.61
N ASP A 183 -5.04 15.78 1.10
CA ASP A 183 -5.99 15.74 2.22
C ASP A 183 -7.26 14.95 1.89
N ALA A 184 -7.68 14.93 0.62
CA ALA A 184 -8.83 14.13 0.15
C ALA A 184 -8.59 12.62 0.29
N ASN A 185 -7.34 12.18 0.25
CA ASN A 185 -6.94 10.78 0.34
C ASN A 185 -6.44 10.39 1.74
N LEU A 186 -6.45 11.31 2.70
CA LEU A 186 -5.97 11.03 4.05
C LEU A 186 -6.74 9.87 4.68
N ASN A 187 -6.02 8.79 4.99
CA ASN A 187 -6.55 7.66 5.75
C ASN A 187 -6.48 7.97 7.25
N ALA A 188 -5.27 8.28 7.74
CA ALA A 188 -5.06 8.66 9.13
C ALA A 188 -3.74 9.44 9.32
N GLN A 189 -3.67 10.21 10.40
CA GLN A 189 -2.42 10.65 10.99
C GLN A 189 -2.05 9.68 12.12
N VAL A 190 -0.83 9.17 12.09
CA VAL A 190 -0.28 8.27 13.13
C VAL A 190 0.17 9.12 14.31
N MET A 191 -0.38 8.83 15.48
CA MET A 191 -0.16 9.62 16.69
C MET A 191 0.91 8.99 17.57
N ASN A 192 1.76 9.81 18.17
CA ASN A 192 2.79 9.37 19.10
C ASN A 192 2.20 8.51 20.25
N GLY A 193 2.87 7.41 20.56
CA GLY A 193 2.49 6.46 21.61
C GLY A 193 1.19 5.68 21.34
N LYS A 194 0.62 5.75 20.11
CA LYS A 194 -0.64 5.08 19.78
C LYS A 194 -0.46 4.10 18.61
N PRO A 195 -0.26 2.81 18.89
CA PRO A 195 -0.34 1.77 17.88
C PRO A 195 -1.66 1.79 17.12
N VAL A 196 -1.62 1.55 15.82
CA VAL A 196 -2.80 1.60 14.96
C VAL A 196 -2.66 0.69 13.75
N VAL A 197 -3.77 0.02 13.39
CA VAL A 197 -3.87 -0.76 12.16
C VAL A 197 -4.66 0.03 11.13
N LEU A 198 -4.05 0.29 9.99
CA LEU A 198 -4.63 1.04 8.88
C LEU A 198 -4.76 0.14 7.65
N ARG A 199 -5.86 0.25 6.93
CA ARG A 199 -6.15 -0.50 5.71
C ARG A 199 -6.50 0.44 4.59
N SER A 200 -6.09 0.09 3.38
CA SER A 200 -6.48 0.86 2.20
C SER A 200 -7.97 0.73 1.90
N SER A 201 -8.55 1.85 1.53
CA SER A 201 -9.86 1.93 0.87
C SER A 201 -9.75 2.36 -0.59
N ALA A 202 -8.53 2.47 -1.14
CA ALA A 202 -8.33 2.81 -2.53
C ALA A 202 -8.72 1.64 -3.44
N ALA A 203 -9.18 1.94 -4.65
CA ALA A 203 -9.60 0.94 -5.62
C ALA A 203 -8.45 0.00 -6.06
N ASP A 204 -7.21 0.49 -6.08
CA ASP A 204 -6.00 -0.29 -6.37
C ASP A 204 -5.41 -0.98 -5.14
N GLY A 205 -6.04 -0.82 -3.98
CA GLY A 205 -5.61 -1.40 -2.72
C GLY A 205 -4.33 -0.80 -2.11
N SER A 206 -3.74 0.25 -2.69
CA SER A 206 -2.48 0.82 -2.23
C SER A 206 -2.64 1.76 -1.03
N LEU A 207 -1.58 1.86 -0.21
CA LEU A 207 -1.41 2.87 0.84
C LEU A 207 -0.11 3.62 0.63
N THR A 208 -0.13 4.93 0.85
CA THR A 208 1.06 5.78 0.82
C THR A 208 1.33 6.35 2.21
N VAL A 209 2.54 6.14 2.70
CA VAL A 209 3.04 6.72 3.95
C VAL A 209 3.88 7.94 3.63
N TRP A 210 3.53 9.08 4.19
CA TRP A 210 4.34 10.29 4.21
C TRP A 210 4.84 10.53 5.62
N MET A 211 6.12 10.83 5.73
CA MET A 211 6.76 11.17 7.00
C MET A 211 7.57 12.43 6.85
N LYS A 212 7.53 13.27 7.88
CA LYS A 212 8.38 14.45 8.02
C LYS A 212 8.90 14.56 9.43
N SER A 213 10.21 14.64 9.59
CA SER A 213 10.84 14.90 10.87
C SER A 213 11.16 16.37 11.06
N VAL A 214 11.24 16.76 12.32
CA VAL A 214 11.65 18.10 12.72
C VAL A 214 13.15 18.31 12.64
N THR A 215 13.56 19.55 12.75
CA THR A 215 14.96 19.97 12.68
C THR A 215 15.67 19.88 14.03
N GLY A 216 16.86 19.29 14.04
CA GLY A 216 17.80 19.35 15.13
C GLY A 216 18.07 18.01 15.81
N ASP A 217 19.35 17.79 16.16
CA ASP A 217 19.82 16.51 16.73
C ASP A 217 19.32 16.24 18.15
N TYR A 218 18.87 17.26 18.87
CA TYR A 218 18.37 17.15 20.25
C TYR A 218 16.94 16.61 20.35
N TYR A 219 16.13 16.77 19.29
CA TYR A 219 14.69 16.54 19.32
C TYR A 219 14.25 15.48 18.30
N ARG A 220 15.00 14.37 18.24
CA ARG A 220 14.64 13.26 17.34
C ARG A 220 13.85 12.21 18.09
N GLY A 221 12.69 11.86 17.58
CA GLY A 221 11.96 10.67 17.98
C GLY A 221 12.75 9.40 17.68
N LYS A 222 12.33 8.29 18.28
CA LYS A 222 12.89 6.96 17.96
C LYS A 222 12.22 6.34 16.73
N GLY A 223 11.17 7.02 16.22
CA GLY A 223 10.49 6.63 15.00
C GLY A 223 9.33 5.68 15.17
N PHE A 224 9.16 4.79 14.22
CA PHE A 224 8.10 3.81 14.26
C PHE A 224 8.58 2.43 13.82
N GLU A 225 7.88 1.41 14.33
CA GLU A 225 7.94 0.04 13.84
C GLU A 225 6.56 -0.33 13.33
N ALA A 226 6.49 -0.85 12.11
CA ALA A 226 5.25 -1.28 11.50
C ALA A 226 5.43 -2.59 10.73
N PHE A 227 4.32 -3.33 10.58
CA PHE A 227 4.27 -4.48 9.70
C PHE A 227 3.29 -4.21 8.56
N VAL A 228 3.78 -4.29 7.34
CA VAL A 228 2.99 -4.08 6.12
C VAL A 228 2.65 -5.44 5.52
N SER A 229 1.39 -5.69 5.25
CA SER A 229 0.90 -6.96 4.72
C SER A 229 -0.25 -6.77 3.75
N GLU A 230 -0.58 -7.83 3.02
CA GLU A 230 -1.83 -7.90 2.28
C GLU A 230 -2.98 -8.31 3.20
N TYR A 231 -4.10 -7.63 3.06
CA TYR A 231 -5.35 -7.94 3.73
C TYR A 231 -6.42 -8.29 2.70
N SER A 232 -7.19 -9.33 2.96
CA SER A 232 -8.37 -9.67 2.16
C SER A 232 -9.58 -8.98 2.76
N PRO A 233 -10.11 -7.90 2.13
CA PRO A 233 -11.31 -7.27 2.64
C PRO A 233 -12.46 -8.29 2.55
N ALA A 234 -13.20 -8.41 3.64
CA ALA A 234 -14.42 -9.20 3.61
C ALA A 234 -15.52 -8.34 2.99
N PRO A 235 -16.20 -8.79 1.94
CA PRO A 235 -17.31 -8.06 1.36
C PRO A 235 -18.37 -7.80 2.41
N MET A 236 -19.00 -6.62 2.34
CA MET A 236 -20.11 -6.28 3.21
C MET A 236 -21.23 -7.30 3.02
N THR A 237 -21.70 -7.86 4.11
CA THR A 237 -22.84 -8.77 4.10
C THR A 237 -24.04 -8.13 4.80
N VAL A 238 -25.23 -8.38 4.29
CA VAL A 238 -26.47 -7.96 4.95
C VAL A 238 -26.74 -8.90 6.09
N LYS A 239 -26.70 -8.40 7.34
CA LYS A 239 -26.99 -9.18 8.54
C LYS A 239 -28.47 -9.30 8.78
N THR A 240 -29.19 -8.19 8.72
CA THR A 240 -30.63 -8.14 8.92
C THR A 240 -31.24 -7.03 8.07
N VAL A 241 -32.43 -7.26 7.61
CA VAL A 241 -33.34 -6.25 7.08
C VAL A 241 -34.58 -6.22 7.98
N THR A 242 -34.88 -5.07 8.53
CA THR A 242 -36.07 -4.88 9.37
C THR A 242 -36.89 -3.74 8.82
N THR A 243 -38.18 -3.91 8.83
CA THR A 243 -39.15 -2.87 8.47
C THR A 243 -39.90 -2.42 9.72
N ALA A 244 -40.19 -1.16 9.79
CA ALA A 244 -41.03 -0.61 10.85
C ALA A 244 -42.04 0.39 10.29
N GLN A 245 -43.27 0.28 10.77
CA GLN A 245 -44.29 1.27 10.51
C GLN A 245 -43.95 2.55 11.28
N VAL A 246 -44.27 3.70 10.73
CA VAL A 246 -44.05 4.98 11.40
C VAL A 246 -45.06 5.17 12.52
N ALA A 247 -44.65 5.84 13.59
CA ALA A 247 -45.49 5.97 14.78
C ALA A 247 -46.80 6.74 14.56
N ASP A 248 -46.78 7.76 13.70
CA ASP A 248 -47.97 8.48 13.27
C ASP A 248 -48.54 7.84 12.02
N ASN A 249 -49.67 7.14 12.16
CA ASN A 249 -50.33 6.42 11.09
C ASN A 249 -51.56 7.16 10.54
N THR A 250 -51.69 8.47 10.75
CA THR A 250 -52.69 9.33 10.17
C THR A 250 -52.07 10.47 9.38
N SER A 251 -52.56 10.71 8.18
CA SER A 251 -52.13 11.82 7.35
C SER A 251 -53.32 12.55 6.79
N THR A 252 -53.21 13.87 6.67
CA THR A 252 -54.27 14.71 6.11
C THR A 252 -54.23 14.66 4.57
N ALA A 253 -55.41 14.64 3.92
CA ALA A 253 -55.48 14.71 2.47
C ALA A 253 -54.73 15.95 1.93
N GLY A 254 -53.85 15.73 0.94
CA GLY A 254 -53.01 16.75 0.35
C GLY A 254 -51.64 16.95 1.05
N SER A 255 -51.31 16.22 2.13
CA SER A 255 -50.00 16.23 2.73
C SER A 255 -48.93 15.63 1.80
N THR A 256 -47.74 16.22 1.82
CA THR A 256 -46.58 15.74 1.08
C THR A 256 -45.52 15.19 2.03
N ASP A 257 -44.60 14.34 1.54
CA ASP A 257 -43.44 13.79 2.27
C ASP A 257 -43.82 13.12 3.59
N GLN A 258 -44.94 12.44 3.63
CA GLN A 258 -45.39 11.72 4.81
C GLN A 258 -44.68 10.36 4.88
N PRO A 259 -43.91 10.07 5.94
CA PRO A 259 -43.23 8.77 6.09
C PRO A 259 -44.28 7.69 6.33
N ILE A 260 -44.26 6.64 5.54
CA ILE A 260 -45.21 5.52 5.62
C ILE A 260 -44.54 4.29 6.23
N LEU A 261 -43.28 4.01 5.82
CA LEU A 261 -42.54 2.82 6.20
C LEU A 261 -41.05 3.15 6.32
N SER A 262 -40.39 2.61 7.28
CA SER A 262 -38.93 2.60 7.33
C SER A 262 -38.37 1.20 7.08
N VAL A 263 -37.24 1.15 6.37
CA VAL A 263 -36.48 -0.08 6.16
C VAL A 263 -35.07 0.15 6.70
N CYS A 264 -34.68 -0.65 7.69
CA CYS A 264 -33.31 -0.64 8.24
C CYS A 264 -32.56 -1.87 7.73
N VAL A 265 -31.48 -1.62 6.97
CA VAL A 265 -30.56 -2.65 6.51
C VAL A 265 -29.32 -2.60 7.41
N LYS A 266 -29.13 -3.62 8.22
CA LYS A 266 -27.93 -3.77 9.04
C LYS A 266 -26.92 -4.62 8.30
N THR A 267 -25.71 -4.08 8.14
CA THR A 267 -24.61 -4.74 7.44
C THR A 267 -23.45 -5.04 8.39
N GLU A 268 -22.67 -6.04 8.03
CA GLU A 268 -21.39 -6.40 8.67
C GLU A 268 -20.27 -6.29 7.63
N ASN A 269 -19.04 -6.14 8.09
CA ASN A 269 -17.83 -5.90 7.30
C ASN A 269 -17.75 -4.48 6.71
N THR A 270 -16.63 -4.15 6.09
CA THR A 270 -16.29 -2.76 5.74
C THR A 270 -16.26 -2.47 4.25
N GLU A 271 -16.25 -3.50 3.40
CA GLU A 271 -16.25 -3.31 1.95
C GLU A 271 -17.65 -2.92 1.46
N ALA A 272 -17.75 -1.69 0.94
CA ALA A 272 -19.04 -1.13 0.56
C ALA A 272 -19.71 -1.92 -0.58
N VAL A 273 -20.99 -2.27 -0.39
CA VAL A 273 -21.86 -2.76 -1.45
C VAL A 273 -22.97 -1.75 -1.71
N ASN A 274 -23.40 -1.66 -2.96
CA ASN A 274 -24.47 -0.76 -3.36
C ASN A 274 -25.81 -1.47 -3.28
N ALA A 275 -26.80 -0.82 -2.65
CA ALA A 275 -28.20 -1.20 -2.82
C ALA A 275 -28.65 -0.72 -4.22
N THR A 276 -28.98 -1.67 -5.09
CA THR A 276 -29.33 -1.37 -6.47
C THR A 276 -30.84 -1.31 -6.72
N LYS A 277 -31.63 -1.92 -5.83
CA LYS A 277 -33.10 -1.96 -5.96
C LYS A 277 -33.75 -2.15 -4.60
N LEU A 278 -34.80 -1.40 -4.35
CA LEU A 278 -35.78 -1.61 -3.28
C LEU A 278 -37.14 -1.81 -3.91
N THR A 279 -37.89 -2.79 -3.45
CA THR A 279 -39.27 -3.07 -3.90
C THR A 279 -40.19 -2.99 -2.70
N PHE A 280 -41.27 -2.26 -2.84
CA PHE A 280 -42.32 -2.14 -1.85
C PHE A 280 -43.64 -2.64 -2.46
N GLU A 281 -44.40 -3.34 -1.65
CA GLU A 281 -45.72 -3.81 -2.03
C GLU A 281 -46.79 -2.95 -1.33
N THR A 282 -47.88 -2.72 -2.00
CA THR A 282 -49.03 -1.92 -1.50
C THR A 282 -50.20 -2.82 -1.14
N GLU A 283 -49.93 -4.09 -0.86
CA GLU A 283 -50.96 -5.04 -0.42
C GLU A 283 -51.66 -4.54 0.86
N GLY A 284 -52.96 -4.64 0.91
CA GLY A 284 -53.77 -4.09 2.00
C GLY A 284 -54.16 -2.63 1.85
N THR A 285 -53.69 -1.94 0.83
CA THR A 285 -54.17 -0.58 0.48
C THR A 285 -55.60 -0.66 -0.08
N THR A 286 -56.55 0.03 0.57
CA THR A 286 -57.94 0.00 0.17
C THR A 286 -58.23 0.70 -1.16
N ASP A 287 -57.45 1.73 -1.45
CA ASP A 287 -57.48 2.43 -2.74
C ASP A 287 -56.08 2.98 -3.07
N ILE A 288 -55.46 2.42 -4.08
CA ILE A 288 -54.12 2.84 -4.54
C ILE A 288 -54.11 4.26 -5.10
N ASN A 289 -55.22 4.77 -5.57
CA ASN A 289 -55.32 6.13 -6.12
C ASN A 289 -55.15 7.20 -5.02
N HIS A 290 -55.24 6.84 -3.74
CA HIS A 290 -54.93 7.72 -2.65
C HIS A 290 -53.44 7.99 -2.52
N LEU A 291 -52.59 7.16 -3.11
CA LEU A 291 -51.15 7.35 -3.13
C LEU A 291 -50.74 7.97 -4.47
N GLN A 292 -50.56 9.29 -4.52
CA GLN A 292 -50.20 10.00 -5.75
C GLN A 292 -48.73 9.81 -6.15
N LYS A 293 -47.82 9.72 -5.16
CA LYS A 293 -46.38 9.59 -5.36
C LYS A 293 -45.76 8.86 -4.18
N ALA A 294 -44.80 7.98 -4.44
CA ALA A 294 -43.92 7.42 -3.43
C ALA A 294 -42.47 7.81 -3.74
N THR A 295 -41.73 8.23 -2.73
CA THR A 295 -40.34 8.63 -2.85
C THR A 295 -39.52 7.90 -1.78
N VAL A 296 -38.33 7.41 -2.13
CA VAL A 296 -37.42 6.75 -1.20
C VAL A 296 -36.35 7.73 -0.76
N TYR A 297 -36.26 7.95 0.54
CA TYR A 297 -35.21 8.79 1.15
C TYR A 297 -34.22 7.95 1.91
N TYR A 298 -32.95 8.33 1.86
CA TYR A 298 -31.85 7.67 2.58
C TYR A 298 -31.34 8.55 3.72
N THR A 299 -31.34 8.04 4.94
CA THR A 299 -30.95 8.77 6.14
C THR A 299 -29.66 8.27 6.77
N ALA A 300 -28.84 7.49 6.02
CA ALA A 300 -27.60 6.87 6.48
C ALA A 300 -27.77 6.09 7.80
N LYS A 301 -27.09 6.51 8.86
CA LYS A 301 -27.16 5.86 10.18
C LYS A 301 -28.28 6.41 11.09
N SER A 302 -29.05 7.38 10.61
CA SER A 302 -30.14 7.99 11.40
C SER A 302 -31.42 7.19 11.24
N SER A 303 -32.09 6.91 12.36
CA SER A 303 -33.45 6.38 12.38
C SER A 303 -34.52 7.47 12.27
N THR A 304 -34.11 8.75 12.25
CA THR A 304 -35.03 9.88 12.12
C THR A 304 -35.24 10.20 10.64
N PHE A 305 -36.49 10.27 10.21
CA PHE A 305 -36.86 10.64 8.84
C PHE A 305 -36.33 12.04 8.48
N ALA A 306 -35.74 12.16 7.29
CA ALA A 306 -35.30 13.41 6.70
C ALA A 306 -35.34 13.32 5.18
N THR A 307 -35.66 14.43 4.53
CA THR A 307 -35.80 14.52 3.07
C THR A 307 -34.53 14.96 2.33
N ALA A 308 -33.40 15.05 3.07
CA ALA A 308 -32.14 15.62 2.55
C ALA A 308 -31.52 14.81 1.40
N THR A 309 -31.68 13.48 1.40
CA THR A 309 -31.12 12.61 0.35
C THR A 309 -32.21 11.78 -0.29
N ASN A 310 -32.66 12.21 -1.45
CA ASN A 310 -33.61 11.50 -2.30
C ASN A 310 -32.83 10.47 -3.15
N LEU A 311 -33.19 9.18 -3.06
CA LEU A 311 -32.60 8.11 -3.88
C LEU A 311 -33.27 7.95 -5.24
N GLY A 312 -34.32 8.69 -5.53
CA GLY A 312 -35.08 8.66 -6.78
C GLY A 312 -36.58 8.61 -6.55
N GLU A 313 -37.30 8.92 -7.62
CA GLU A 313 -38.75 8.75 -7.64
C GLU A 313 -39.12 7.29 -7.86
N ALA A 314 -40.06 6.79 -7.08
CA ALA A 314 -40.61 5.48 -7.33
C ALA A 314 -41.39 5.53 -8.66
N VAL A 315 -41.07 4.65 -9.58
CA VAL A 315 -41.85 4.43 -10.77
C VAL A 315 -43.19 3.85 -10.32
N GLN A 316 -44.29 4.51 -10.67
CA GLN A 316 -45.61 4.01 -10.39
C GLN A 316 -45.83 2.72 -11.21
N TYR A 317 -45.83 1.58 -10.56
CA TYR A 317 -46.23 0.34 -11.20
C TYR A 317 -47.77 0.33 -11.25
N GLN A 318 -48.34 0.39 -12.45
CA GLN A 318 -49.72 0.02 -12.64
C GLN A 318 -49.86 -1.46 -12.24
N ILE A 319 -50.61 -1.73 -11.20
CA ILE A 319 -51.02 -3.09 -10.87
C ILE A 319 -52.00 -3.48 -11.96
N GLY A 320 -51.58 -4.37 -12.86
CA GLY A 320 -52.51 -5.03 -13.79
C GLY A 320 -53.55 -5.78 -12.96
N ARG A 321 -54.80 -5.45 -13.14
CA ARG A 321 -55.91 -6.26 -12.62
C ARG A 321 -55.78 -7.66 -13.22
N ALA A 322 -55.67 -8.69 -12.36
CA ALA A 322 -56.00 -10.07 -12.73
C ALA A 322 -57.50 -10.20 -12.94
#